data_767c5a16d52217f2b619979aed98b0d8
#
_entry.id   767c5a16d52217f2b619979aed98b0d8
#
_cell.length_a   1.000
_cell.length_b   1.000
_cell.length_c   1.000
_cell.angle_alpha   90.00
_cell.angle_beta   90.00
_cell.angle_gamma   90.00
#
_symmetry.space_group_name_H-M   'P 1'
#
loop_
_entity.id
_entity.type
_entity.pdbx_description
1 polymer ?
#
loop_
_entity_poly.entity_id
_entity_poly.type
_entity_poly.pdbx_seq_one_letter_code
_entity_poly.pdbx_strand_id
1 'polypeptide(L)'
;MEFGSTILHNVESLIRDEEAGDYLLCRVPEPTRLGHNMKAQKNILFASNSEIRFVMKGDSAVLGLRRMPAEGDIRTQGVLEVFQGDYQGSYEISPWSVTADRTEITIRRQDWSAIQRFAGNGYSFHPSVTRILLPYDWGCFLRNIKGDIRPPKKQEMPGKRLLVYGSSITHGGNASVPSGTYAFRLARKLGYDLINLGCAGSCQMDEAMASSIGSRDDWEMALFELGVNVS
;
A
#
# COMPACT_ATOMS: atom_id res chain seq x y z
N MET A 1 6.44 -7.53 4.28
CA MET A 1 6.93 -8.78 3.63
C MET A 1 8.07 -8.44 2.68
N GLU A 2 9.17 -9.20 2.69
CA GLU A 2 10.23 -9.04 1.69
C GLU A 2 9.86 -9.75 0.38
N PHE A 3 10.15 -9.10 -0.75
CA PHE A 3 9.94 -9.64 -2.08
C PHE A 3 11.11 -9.22 -2.99
N GLY A 4 12.01 -10.15 -3.26
CA GLY A 4 13.25 -9.86 -3.99
C GLY A 4 14.05 -8.73 -3.34
N SER A 5 14.31 -7.68 -4.09
CA SER A 5 15.04 -6.48 -3.61
C SER A 5 14.15 -5.37 -3.05
N THR A 6 12.91 -5.70 -2.61
CA THR A 6 11.92 -4.73 -2.12
C THR A 6 11.25 -5.18 -0.84
N ILE A 7 10.55 -4.26 -0.19
CA ILE A 7 9.56 -4.56 0.85
C ILE A 7 8.18 -4.23 0.31
N LEU A 8 7.28 -5.20 0.38
CA LEU A 8 5.85 -4.98 0.20
C LEU A 8 5.26 -4.67 1.57
N HIS A 9 4.81 -3.44 1.76
CA HIS A 9 4.21 -2.99 3.01
C HIS A 9 2.70 -3.06 2.92
N ASN A 10 2.04 -3.37 4.04
CA ASN A 10 0.61 -3.65 4.12
C ASN A 10 0.18 -4.76 3.15
N VAL A 11 1.03 -5.79 3.01
CA VAL A 11 0.83 -7.02 2.24
C VAL A 11 1.28 -8.19 3.10
N GLU A 12 0.38 -9.12 3.35
CA GLU A 12 0.63 -10.29 4.23
C GLU A 12 0.61 -11.62 3.46
N SER A 13 0.00 -11.64 2.26
CA SER A 13 -0.01 -12.80 1.38
C SER A 13 0.18 -12.42 -0.07
N LEU A 14 0.75 -13.33 -0.85
CA LEU A 14 0.89 -13.28 -2.29
C LEU A 14 0.15 -14.46 -2.89
N ILE A 15 -0.88 -14.17 -3.69
CA ILE A 15 -1.67 -15.20 -4.37
C ILE A 15 -1.14 -15.29 -5.80
N ARG A 16 -0.53 -16.42 -6.13
CA ARG A 16 0.08 -16.62 -7.44
C ARG A 16 -0.98 -16.87 -8.50
N ASP A 17 -0.88 -16.17 -9.62
CA ASP A 17 -1.57 -16.47 -10.85
C ASP A 17 -0.69 -17.45 -11.64
N GLU A 18 -1.08 -18.72 -11.71
CA GLU A 18 -0.25 -19.76 -12.32
C GLU A 18 -0.11 -19.61 -13.84
N GLU A 19 -1.09 -18.98 -14.50
CA GLU A 19 -1.04 -18.75 -15.94
C GLU A 19 -0.14 -17.56 -16.30
N ALA A 20 -0.30 -16.44 -15.62
CA ALA A 20 0.45 -15.21 -15.87
C ALA A 20 1.81 -15.16 -15.14
N GLY A 21 1.98 -15.95 -14.08
CA GLY A 21 3.15 -15.95 -13.22
C GLY A 21 3.28 -14.73 -12.31
N ASP A 22 2.23 -13.90 -12.23
CA ASP A 22 2.17 -12.68 -11.42
C ASP A 22 1.68 -13.02 -9.99
N TYR A 23 1.81 -12.07 -9.06
CA TYR A 23 1.39 -12.23 -7.68
C TYR A 23 0.34 -11.18 -7.30
N LEU A 24 -0.89 -11.61 -7.01
CA LEU A 24 -1.93 -10.75 -6.43
C LEU A 24 -1.59 -10.42 -4.98
N LEU A 25 -1.57 -9.13 -4.67
CA LEU A 25 -1.26 -8.65 -3.32
C LEU A 25 -2.51 -8.76 -2.42
N CYS A 26 -2.34 -9.33 -1.24
CA CYS A 26 -3.38 -9.44 -0.22
C CYS A 26 -2.92 -8.80 1.09
N ARG A 27 -3.77 -7.96 1.69
CA ARG A 27 -3.44 -7.18 2.90
C ARG A 27 -3.52 -7.97 4.21
N VAL A 28 -4.01 -9.19 4.17
CA VAL A 28 -4.08 -10.11 5.31
C VAL A 28 -3.55 -11.49 4.93
N PRO A 29 -3.23 -12.38 5.90
CA PRO A 29 -2.95 -13.76 5.63
C PRO A 29 -4.12 -14.43 4.87
N GLU A 30 -3.81 -15.33 3.95
CA GLU A 30 -4.83 -16.00 3.11
C GLU A 30 -5.90 -16.73 3.94
N PRO A 31 -5.58 -17.46 5.03
CA PRO A 31 -6.60 -18.04 5.89
C PRO A 31 -7.55 -17.00 6.50
N THR A 32 -7.02 -15.83 6.89
CA THR A 32 -7.85 -14.71 7.38
C THR A 32 -8.79 -14.22 6.29
N ARG A 33 -8.29 -14.03 5.06
CA ARG A 33 -9.10 -13.62 3.91
C ARG A 33 -10.25 -14.59 3.67
N LEU A 34 -9.98 -15.89 3.66
CA LEU A 34 -10.99 -16.93 3.41
C LEU A 34 -12.02 -17.05 4.56
N GLY A 35 -11.67 -16.63 5.77
CA GLY A 35 -12.58 -16.57 6.92
C GLY A 35 -13.50 -15.35 6.95
N HIS A 36 -13.34 -14.38 6.04
CA HIS A 36 -14.21 -13.21 5.94
C HIS A 36 -15.55 -13.50 5.25
N ASN A 37 -16.52 -12.57 5.40
CA ASN A 37 -17.68 -12.53 4.54
C ASN A 37 -17.26 -12.38 3.06
N MET A 38 -18.07 -12.90 2.12
CA MET A 38 -17.71 -12.98 0.69
C MET A 38 -17.29 -11.64 0.07
N LYS A 39 -17.91 -10.53 0.49
CA LYS A 39 -17.57 -9.21 -0.02
C LYS A 39 -16.23 -8.73 0.52
N ALA A 40 -15.95 -8.98 1.80
CA ALA A 40 -14.66 -8.64 2.42
C ALA A 40 -13.52 -9.47 1.83
N GLN A 41 -13.75 -10.74 1.48
CA GLN A 41 -12.76 -11.58 0.78
C GLN A 41 -12.23 -10.94 -0.52
N LYS A 42 -13.11 -10.24 -1.25
CA LYS A 42 -12.73 -9.50 -2.46
C LYS A 42 -12.07 -8.16 -2.13
N ASN A 43 -12.67 -7.39 -1.23
CA ASN A 43 -12.24 -6.02 -0.93
C ASN A 43 -10.89 -5.95 -0.21
N ILE A 44 -10.51 -6.99 0.53
CA ILE A 44 -9.19 -7.03 1.17
C ILE A 44 -8.03 -7.23 0.17
N LEU A 45 -8.35 -7.64 -1.06
CA LEU A 45 -7.40 -7.73 -2.17
C LEU A 45 -7.13 -6.38 -2.84
N PHE A 46 -7.94 -5.35 -2.56
CA PHE A 46 -7.63 -4.00 -3.04
C PHE A 46 -6.44 -3.44 -2.27
N ALA A 47 -5.57 -2.74 -2.98
CA ALA A 47 -4.25 -2.34 -2.47
C ALA A 47 -4.29 -1.08 -1.58
N SER A 48 -5.37 -0.86 -0.83
CA SER A 48 -5.57 0.31 0.03
C SER A 48 -4.35 0.58 0.93
N ASN A 49 -3.64 1.66 0.65
CA ASN A 49 -2.39 2.05 1.30
C ASN A 49 -1.31 0.94 1.35
N SER A 50 -1.37 -0.05 0.45
CA SER A 50 -0.23 -0.94 0.23
C SER A 50 0.87 -0.20 -0.52
N GLU A 51 2.11 -0.49 -0.16
CA GLU A 51 3.27 0.17 -0.74
C GLU A 51 4.32 -0.82 -1.21
N ILE A 52 5.01 -0.46 -2.29
CA ILE A 52 6.24 -1.11 -2.72
C ILE A 52 7.39 -0.19 -2.35
N ARG A 53 8.33 -0.69 -1.53
CA ARG A 53 9.42 0.10 -0.96
C ARG A 53 10.78 -0.45 -1.35
N PHE A 54 11.66 0.45 -1.77
CA PHE A 54 13.06 0.12 -2.08
C PHE A 54 13.95 1.35 -1.97
N VAL A 55 15.26 1.12 -1.96
CA VAL A 55 16.28 2.16 -2.12
C VAL A 55 16.94 1.96 -3.46
N MET A 56 16.92 3.00 -4.28
CA MET A 56 17.49 2.97 -5.62
C MET A 56 18.99 3.22 -5.56
N LYS A 57 19.79 2.32 -6.14
CA LYS A 57 21.23 2.46 -6.32
C LYS A 57 21.56 2.98 -7.72
N GLY A 58 20.84 2.47 -8.73
CA GLY A 58 20.93 2.93 -10.11
C GLY A 58 20.07 4.17 -10.37
N ASP A 59 19.94 4.56 -11.63
CA ASP A 59 19.24 5.79 -12.04
C ASP A 59 17.74 5.60 -12.22
N SER A 60 17.29 4.36 -12.40
CA SER A 60 15.87 4.05 -12.56
C SER A 60 15.54 2.63 -12.11
N ALA A 61 14.25 2.42 -11.83
CA ALA A 61 13.64 1.11 -11.65
C ALA A 61 12.35 1.03 -12.48
N VAL A 62 12.02 -0.16 -12.97
CA VAL A 62 10.79 -0.41 -13.73
C VAL A 62 9.88 -1.28 -12.90
N LEU A 63 8.67 -0.80 -12.66
CA LEU A 63 7.60 -1.51 -11.99
C LEU A 63 6.59 -2.01 -13.00
N GLY A 64 6.36 -3.31 -13.06
CA GLY A 64 5.29 -3.93 -13.84
C GLY A 64 4.11 -4.32 -12.95
N LEU A 65 2.94 -3.78 -13.24
CA LEU A 65 1.67 -4.08 -12.57
C LEU A 65 0.64 -4.62 -13.55
N ARG A 66 -0.27 -5.45 -13.04
CA ARG A 66 -1.49 -5.85 -13.74
C ARG A 66 -2.67 -5.65 -12.78
N ARG A 67 -3.76 -5.13 -13.32
CA ARG A 67 -5.01 -4.93 -12.58
C ARG A 67 -5.72 -6.25 -12.36
N MET A 68 -6.26 -6.46 -11.17
CA MET A 68 -7.25 -7.51 -10.93
C MET A 68 -8.58 -7.10 -11.58
N PRO A 69 -9.16 -7.90 -12.47
CA PRO A 69 -10.49 -7.63 -13.00
C PRO A 69 -11.52 -7.59 -11.88
N ALA A 70 -12.38 -6.59 -11.87
CA ALA A 70 -13.48 -6.47 -10.92
C ALA A 70 -14.83 -6.36 -11.68
N GLU A 71 -15.78 -7.21 -11.33
CA GLU A 71 -17.14 -7.12 -11.83
C GLU A 71 -17.81 -5.85 -11.30
N GLY A 72 -18.48 -5.11 -12.17
CA GLY A 72 -19.19 -3.89 -11.80
C GLY A 72 -18.29 -2.71 -11.44
N ASP A 73 -17.01 -2.78 -11.78
CA ASP A 73 -16.07 -1.70 -11.55
C ASP A 73 -16.40 -0.50 -12.43
N ILE A 74 -16.87 0.56 -11.80
CA ILE A 74 -17.17 1.83 -12.46
C ILE A 74 -15.94 2.73 -12.62
N ARG A 75 -14.80 2.35 -12.02
CA ARG A 75 -13.58 3.13 -12.07
C ARG A 75 -12.62 2.53 -13.10
N THR A 76 -12.41 3.28 -14.16
CA THR A 76 -11.49 2.92 -15.24
C THR A 76 -10.06 3.34 -14.97
N GLN A 77 -9.83 4.10 -13.89
CA GLN A 77 -8.52 4.65 -13.54
C GLN A 77 -8.16 4.27 -12.11
N GLY A 78 -6.92 3.85 -11.91
CA GLY A 78 -6.27 3.79 -10.62
C GLY A 78 -5.24 4.91 -10.51
N VAL A 79 -5.02 5.43 -9.31
CA VAL A 79 -3.98 6.43 -9.06
C VAL A 79 -2.94 5.81 -8.16
N LEU A 80 -1.68 5.82 -8.59
CA LEU A 80 -0.56 5.52 -7.73
C LEU A 80 0.27 6.77 -7.47
N GLU A 81 0.99 6.78 -6.37
CA GLU A 81 1.87 7.88 -6.00
C GLU A 81 3.28 7.37 -5.72
N VAL A 82 4.26 8.16 -6.12
CA VAL A 82 5.67 7.92 -5.82
C VAL A 82 6.13 8.92 -4.76
N PHE A 83 6.63 8.39 -3.66
CA PHE A 83 7.23 9.18 -2.58
C PHE A 83 8.72 8.90 -2.49
N GLN A 84 9.47 9.92 -2.14
CA GLN A 84 10.85 9.84 -1.75
C GLN A 84 10.94 10.17 -0.25
N GLY A 85 11.08 9.14 0.59
CA GLY A 85 10.90 9.30 2.03
C GLY A 85 9.48 9.74 2.37
N ASP A 86 9.35 10.88 3.06
CA ASP A 86 8.07 11.50 3.41
C ASP A 86 7.53 12.47 2.36
N TYR A 87 8.26 12.71 1.28
CA TYR A 87 7.94 13.70 0.28
C TYR A 87 7.40 13.05 -0.99
N GLN A 88 6.27 13.55 -1.48
CA GLN A 88 5.75 13.15 -2.78
C GLN A 88 6.76 13.50 -3.86
N GLY A 89 6.95 12.63 -4.82
CA GLY A 89 7.78 12.88 -5.99
C GLY A 89 7.29 14.10 -6.78
N SER A 90 8.14 14.61 -7.65
CA SER A 90 7.77 15.76 -8.49
C SER A 90 6.54 15.45 -9.35
N TYR A 91 5.86 16.50 -9.82
CA TYR A 91 4.69 16.38 -10.69
C TYR A 91 4.97 15.61 -12.00
N GLU A 92 6.23 15.45 -12.38
CA GLU A 92 6.63 14.65 -13.55
C GLU A 92 6.56 13.14 -13.32
N ILE A 93 6.58 12.71 -12.06
CA ILE A 93 6.63 11.29 -11.70
C ILE A 93 5.55 10.86 -10.70
N SER A 94 4.74 11.80 -10.20
CA SER A 94 3.69 11.53 -9.21
C SER A 94 2.65 12.66 -9.15
N PRO A 95 1.35 12.36 -9.06
CA PRO A 95 0.77 11.02 -9.16
C PRO A 95 0.72 10.49 -10.59
N TRP A 96 0.64 9.15 -10.71
CA TRP A 96 0.42 8.46 -11.98
C TRP A 96 -1.02 7.99 -12.09
N SER A 97 -1.68 8.33 -13.18
CA SER A 97 -2.96 7.74 -13.55
C SER A 97 -2.71 6.45 -14.34
N VAL A 98 -3.22 5.34 -13.82
CA VAL A 98 -3.10 4.01 -14.42
C VAL A 98 -4.44 3.66 -15.05
N THR A 99 -4.48 3.52 -16.37
CA THR A 99 -5.73 3.26 -17.13
C THR A 99 -5.72 1.92 -17.85
N ALA A 100 -4.56 1.28 -17.97
CA ALA A 100 -4.40 0.02 -18.67
C ALA A 100 -4.40 -1.17 -17.72
N ASP A 101 -4.93 -2.31 -18.18
CA ASP A 101 -4.92 -3.57 -17.42
C ASP A 101 -3.50 -4.05 -17.10
N ARG A 102 -2.55 -3.73 -17.98
CA ARG A 102 -1.11 -3.97 -17.78
C ARG A 102 -0.37 -2.67 -17.92
N THR A 103 0.46 -2.35 -16.95
CA THR A 103 1.21 -1.09 -16.90
C THR A 103 2.65 -1.36 -16.51
N GLU A 104 3.58 -0.75 -17.23
CA GLU A 104 4.98 -0.64 -16.84
C GLU A 104 5.30 0.82 -16.56
N ILE A 105 5.84 1.09 -15.38
CA ILE A 105 6.16 2.45 -14.92
C ILE A 105 7.64 2.52 -14.63
N THR A 106 8.32 3.46 -15.29
CA THR A 106 9.72 3.76 -15.00
C THR A 106 9.80 4.82 -13.92
N ILE A 107 10.32 4.42 -12.76
CA ILE A 107 10.59 5.29 -11.63
C ILE A 107 12.03 5.77 -11.74
N ARG A 108 12.24 7.09 -11.84
CA ARG A 108 13.58 7.69 -11.90
C ARG A 108 14.05 8.05 -10.49
N ARG A 109 15.35 7.92 -10.26
CA ARG A 109 15.97 8.32 -9.01
C ARG A 109 15.82 9.82 -8.79
N GLN A 110 15.34 10.18 -7.59
CA GLN A 110 15.26 11.57 -7.16
C GLN A 110 16.57 12.01 -6.51
N ASP A 111 16.87 13.29 -6.55
CA ASP A 111 17.94 13.86 -5.74
C ASP A 111 17.48 13.97 -4.28
N TRP A 112 17.57 12.82 -3.56
CA TRP A 112 17.20 12.75 -2.15
C TRP A 112 18.11 13.59 -1.26
N SER A 113 19.32 13.96 -1.70
CA SER A 113 20.22 14.83 -0.93
C SER A 113 19.65 16.24 -0.81
N ALA A 114 18.99 16.74 -1.85
CA ALA A 114 18.25 18.00 -1.79
C ALA A 114 17.07 17.90 -0.82
N ILE A 115 16.31 16.80 -0.88
CA ILE A 115 15.20 16.53 0.03
C ILE A 115 15.69 16.47 1.48
N GLN A 116 16.80 15.81 1.74
CA GLN A 116 17.39 15.70 3.08
C GLN A 116 17.79 17.07 3.66
N ARG A 117 18.31 17.97 2.85
CA ARG A 117 18.62 19.33 3.29
C ARG A 117 17.38 20.10 3.75
N PHE A 118 16.25 19.94 3.06
CA PHE A 118 14.98 20.56 3.47
C PHE A 118 14.36 19.91 4.70
N ALA A 119 14.46 18.58 4.81
CA ALA A 119 13.86 17.82 5.91
C ALA A 119 14.61 18.02 7.23
N GLY A 120 15.89 18.38 7.19
CA GLY A 120 16.73 18.33 8.37
C GLY A 120 16.75 16.92 8.97
N ASN A 121 16.47 16.81 10.28
CA ASN A 121 16.32 15.53 10.97
C ASN A 121 14.85 15.13 11.23
N GLY A 122 13.92 15.89 10.67
CA GLY A 122 12.47 15.73 10.92
C GLY A 122 11.75 14.85 9.89
N TYR A 123 12.23 13.63 9.60
CA TYR A 123 11.56 12.68 8.71
C TYR A 123 11.23 11.36 9.42
N SER A 124 10.14 10.73 9.01
CA SER A 124 9.74 9.40 9.46
C SER A 124 10.36 8.31 8.57
N PHE A 125 10.36 8.52 7.26
CA PHE A 125 11.07 7.69 6.28
C PHE A 125 12.32 8.40 5.81
N HIS A 126 13.45 7.69 5.81
CA HIS A 126 14.71 8.25 5.28
C HIS A 126 14.53 8.69 3.81
N PRO A 127 15.03 9.87 3.40
CA PRO A 127 14.86 10.39 2.05
C PRO A 127 15.36 9.48 0.92
N SER A 128 16.23 8.51 1.19
CA SER A 128 16.66 7.52 0.18
C SER A 128 15.62 6.45 -0.15
N VAL A 129 14.56 6.31 0.66
CA VAL A 129 13.54 5.28 0.45
C VAL A 129 12.53 5.75 -0.59
N THR A 130 12.46 5.05 -1.70
CA THR A 130 11.38 5.21 -2.68
C THR A 130 10.19 4.38 -2.22
N ARG A 131 9.03 5.00 -2.13
CA ARG A 131 7.76 4.38 -1.74
C ARG A 131 6.76 4.57 -2.85
N ILE A 132 6.19 3.49 -3.35
CA ILE A 132 5.14 3.52 -4.36
C ILE A 132 3.85 3.12 -3.69
N LEU A 133 2.95 4.08 -3.47
CA LEU A 133 1.61 3.87 -2.93
C LEU A 133 0.72 3.38 -4.07
N LEU A 134 0.13 2.22 -3.89
CA LEU A 134 -0.71 1.58 -4.91
C LEU A 134 -2.14 2.16 -4.89
N PRO A 135 -2.89 2.03 -6.01
CA PRO A 135 -4.27 2.48 -6.08
C PRO A 135 -5.13 1.82 -5.00
N TYR A 136 -5.85 2.60 -4.19
CA TYR A 136 -6.59 2.09 -3.05
C TYR A 136 -7.80 1.23 -3.42
N ASP A 137 -8.34 1.38 -4.61
CA ASP A 137 -9.54 0.72 -5.12
C ASP A 137 -9.28 -0.34 -6.21
N TRP A 138 -8.01 -0.69 -6.40
CA TRP A 138 -7.60 -1.75 -7.32
C TRP A 138 -6.97 -2.92 -6.59
N GLY A 139 -7.32 -4.16 -6.96
CA GLY A 139 -6.48 -5.31 -6.74
C GLY A 139 -5.30 -5.25 -7.71
N CYS A 140 -4.10 -5.38 -7.18
CA CYS A 140 -2.87 -5.26 -7.96
C CYS A 140 -2.14 -6.59 -7.99
N PHE A 141 -1.88 -7.09 -9.20
CA PHE A 141 -0.86 -8.12 -9.42
C PHE A 141 0.50 -7.46 -9.62
N LEU A 142 1.47 -7.87 -8.83
CA LEU A 142 2.87 -7.50 -9.03
C LEU A 142 3.49 -8.48 -10.02
N ARG A 143 3.93 -7.96 -11.16
CA ARG A 143 4.59 -8.74 -12.23
C ARG A 143 6.09 -8.80 -12.03
N ASN A 144 6.70 -7.64 -11.89
CA ASN A 144 8.14 -7.54 -11.70
C ASN A 144 8.53 -6.16 -11.15
N ILE A 145 9.71 -6.11 -10.55
CA ILE A 145 10.44 -4.87 -10.29
C ILE A 145 11.86 -5.11 -10.77
N LYS A 146 12.35 -4.27 -11.69
CA LYS A 146 13.67 -4.37 -12.29
C LYS A 146 14.44 -3.08 -12.05
N GLY A 147 15.70 -3.18 -11.70
CA GLY A 147 16.60 -2.05 -11.45
C GLY A 147 17.70 -2.43 -10.47
N ASP A 148 18.72 -1.59 -10.38
CA ASP A 148 19.71 -1.70 -9.31
C ASP A 148 19.13 -1.06 -8.04
N ILE A 149 18.48 -1.89 -7.24
CA ILE A 149 17.73 -1.52 -6.04
C ILE A 149 18.07 -2.47 -4.89
N ARG A 150 17.79 -2.03 -3.67
CA ARG A 150 17.84 -2.87 -2.46
C ARG A 150 16.62 -2.62 -1.57
N PRO A 151 16.25 -3.56 -0.68
CA PRO A 151 15.23 -3.28 0.32
C PRO A 151 15.71 -2.17 1.28
N PRO A 152 14.78 -1.35 1.80
CA PRO A 152 15.08 -0.42 2.88
C PRO A 152 15.54 -1.15 4.14
N LYS A 153 16.47 -0.57 4.86
CA LYS A 153 16.88 -1.06 6.18
C LYS A 153 15.83 -0.64 7.24
N LYS A 154 15.79 -1.37 8.37
CA LYS A 154 14.85 -1.08 9.46
C LYS A 154 14.94 0.37 9.96
N GLN A 155 16.14 0.92 10.09
CA GLN A 155 16.37 2.30 10.53
C GLN A 155 16.04 3.37 9.46
N GLU A 156 15.73 2.97 8.25
CA GLU A 156 15.31 3.88 7.16
C GLU A 156 13.78 4.05 7.10
N MET A 157 13.04 3.37 7.98
CA MET A 157 11.59 3.36 8.06
C MET A 157 11.11 3.68 9.49
N PRO A 158 9.86 4.13 9.67
CA PRO A 158 9.30 4.36 11.01
C PRO A 158 9.37 3.09 11.86
N GLY A 159 9.74 3.25 13.13
CA GLY A 159 9.78 2.14 14.09
C GLY A 159 8.41 1.80 14.67
N LYS A 160 7.44 2.70 14.58
CA LYS A 160 6.08 2.57 15.14
C LYS A 160 5.06 2.42 14.05
N ARG A 161 3.98 1.66 14.31
CA ARG A 161 2.91 1.44 13.34
C ARG A 161 1.54 1.79 13.90
N LEU A 162 0.71 2.39 13.03
CA LEU A 162 -0.71 2.63 13.24
C LEU A 162 -1.49 1.58 12.45
N LEU A 163 -2.24 0.74 13.13
CA LEU A 163 -3.20 -0.15 12.50
C LEU A 163 -4.55 0.55 12.43
N VAL A 164 -5.20 0.52 11.27
CA VAL A 164 -6.59 1.01 11.12
C VAL A 164 -7.45 -0.08 10.52
N TYR A 165 -8.66 -0.27 11.06
CA TYR A 165 -9.66 -1.17 10.53
C TYR A 165 -11.01 -0.47 10.47
N GLY A 166 -11.76 -0.65 9.38
CA GLY A 166 -13.04 0.01 9.22
C GLY A 166 -13.67 -0.16 7.83
N SER A 167 -14.64 0.68 7.56
CA SER A 167 -15.48 0.67 6.36
C SER A 167 -14.80 1.26 5.11
N SER A 168 -15.60 1.73 4.16
CA SER A 168 -15.13 2.45 2.96
C SER A 168 -14.36 3.73 3.30
N ILE A 169 -14.67 4.37 4.42
CA ILE A 169 -13.97 5.57 4.88
C ILE A 169 -12.51 5.23 5.20
N THR A 170 -12.29 4.15 5.95
CA THR A 170 -10.96 3.64 6.29
C THR A 170 -10.24 3.08 5.06
N HIS A 171 -10.97 2.38 4.19
CA HIS A 171 -10.43 1.87 2.92
C HIS A 171 -9.85 2.98 2.03
N GLY A 172 -10.39 4.18 2.12
CA GLY A 172 -9.95 5.36 1.35
C GLY A 172 -10.97 5.85 0.33
N GLY A 173 -12.24 5.42 0.45
CA GLY A 173 -13.30 5.79 -0.48
C GLY A 173 -13.40 7.30 -0.68
N ASN A 174 -13.46 7.72 -1.96
CA ASN A 174 -13.53 9.11 -2.40
C ASN A 174 -12.27 9.98 -2.14
N ALA A 175 -11.18 9.43 -1.65
CA ALA A 175 -9.91 10.15 -1.68
C ALA A 175 -9.45 10.32 -3.14
N SER A 176 -8.94 11.49 -3.50
CA SER A 176 -8.47 11.76 -4.86
C SER A 176 -7.18 11.00 -5.19
N VAL A 177 -6.38 10.69 -4.18
CA VAL A 177 -5.09 9.99 -4.27
C VAL A 177 -4.89 9.11 -3.04
N PRO A 178 -4.05 8.05 -3.09
CA PRO A 178 -3.79 7.16 -1.95
C PRO A 178 -3.32 7.89 -0.67
N SER A 179 -2.46 8.90 -0.81
CA SER A 179 -1.98 9.71 0.33
C SER A 179 -3.03 10.67 0.88
N GLY A 180 -4.12 10.89 0.17
CA GLY A 180 -5.26 11.72 0.59
C GLY A 180 -6.19 11.06 1.60
N THR A 181 -6.08 9.74 1.82
CA THR A 181 -6.90 9.02 2.80
C THR A 181 -6.63 9.53 4.21
N TYR A 182 -7.68 9.56 5.07
CA TYR A 182 -7.50 10.05 6.43
C TYR A 182 -6.49 9.19 7.21
N ALA A 183 -6.50 7.87 6.96
CA ALA A 183 -5.61 6.93 7.61
C ALA A 183 -4.13 7.24 7.30
N PHE A 184 -3.80 7.47 6.02
CA PHE A 184 -2.46 7.85 5.62
C PHE A 184 -2.04 9.20 6.22
N ARG A 185 -2.93 10.19 6.17
CA ARG A 185 -2.66 11.53 6.73
C ARG A 185 -2.44 11.49 8.24
N LEU A 186 -3.22 10.66 8.96
CA LEU A 186 -3.05 10.47 10.40
C LEU A 186 -1.72 9.80 10.72
N ALA A 187 -1.41 8.68 10.07
CA ALA A 187 -0.14 7.97 10.25
C ALA A 187 1.07 8.89 10.00
N ARG A 188 1.03 9.64 8.89
CA ARG A 188 2.07 10.63 8.56
C ARG A 188 2.22 11.71 9.63
N LYS A 189 1.08 12.24 10.15
CA LYS A 189 1.11 13.27 11.21
C LYS A 189 1.70 12.74 12.52
N LEU A 190 1.50 11.47 12.82
CA LEU A 190 2.06 10.80 14.00
C LEU A 190 3.50 10.33 13.81
N GLY A 191 4.02 10.33 12.58
CA GLY A 191 5.31 9.74 12.25
C GLY A 191 5.31 8.20 12.33
N TYR A 192 4.17 7.57 12.10
CA TYR A 192 3.94 6.13 12.17
C TYR A 192 3.86 5.53 10.77
N ASP A 193 4.21 4.26 10.68
CA ASP A 193 3.92 3.46 9.49
C ASP A 193 2.47 2.97 9.52
N LEU A 194 1.78 2.91 8.36
CA LEU A 194 0.36 2.61 8.30
C LEU A 194 0.09 1.16 7.93
N ILE A 195 -0.71 0.47 8.73
CA ILE A 195 -1.36 -0.80 8.38
C ILE A 195 -2.84 -0.49 8.15
N ASN A 196 -3.31 -0.50 6.91
CA ASN A 196 -4.70 -0.23 6.58
C ASN A 196 -5.45 -1.52 6.24
N LEU A 197 -6.40 -1.89 7.09
CA LEU A 197 -7.26 -3.07 6.94
C LEU A 197 -8.71 -2.69 6.60
N GLY A 198 -8.95 -1.47 6.11
CA GLY A 198 -10.28 -1.01 5.70
C GLY A 198 -10.88 -1.88 4.59
N CYS A 199 -12.17 -2.19 4.72
CA CYS A 199 -12.95 -3.03 3.82
C CYS A 199 -14.24 -2.32 3.37
N ALA A 200 -14.23 -1.72 2.19
CA ALA A 200 -15.35 -0.92 1.68
C ALA A 200 -16.67 -1.71 1.60
N GLY A 201 -17.70 -1.23 2.30
CA GLY A 201 -19.05 -1.84 2.30
C GLY A 201 -19.10 -3.27 2.84
N SER A 202 -18.08 -3.71 3.60
CA SER A 202 -17.98 -5.10 4.07
C SER A 202 -17.26 -5.25 5.42
N CYS A 203 -17.05 -4.15 6.15
CA CYS A 203 -16.53 -4.17 7.52
C CYS A 203 -17.62 -4.62 8.48
N GLN A 204 -17.79 -5.94 8.63
CA GLN A 204 -18.81 -6.57 9.48
C GLN A 204 -18.24 -7.13 10.78
N MET A 205 -17.02 -6.75 11.14
CA MET A 205 -16.33 -7.23 12.35
C MET A 205 -16.18 -8.77 12.40
N ASP A 206 -15.86 -9.36 11.24
CA ASP A 206 -15.66 -10.81 11.13
C ASP A 206 -14.66 -11.32 12.17
N GLU A 207 -14.94 -12.46 12.78
CA GLU A 207 -14.08 -13.10 13.78
C GLU A 207 -12.67 -13.36 13.25
N ALA A 208 -12.55 -13.73 11.96
CA ALA A 208 -11.27 -13.95 11.32
C ALA A 208 -10.38 -12.68 11.32
N MET A 209 -10.99 -11.48 11.09
CA MET A 209 -10.25 -10.22 11.18
C MET A 209 -9.90 -9.88 12.63
N ALA A 210 -10.84 -10.04 13.56
CA ALA A 210 -10.60 -9.79 14.97
C ALA A 210 -9.44 -10.65 15.51
N SER A 211 -9.45 -11.94 15.19
CA SER A 211 -8.39 -12.88 15.55
C SER A 211 -7.05 -12.50 14.89
N SER A 212 -7.07 -12.12 13.63
CA SER A 212 -5.86 -11.69 12.90
C SER A 212 -5.25 -10.43 13.50
N ILE A 213 -6.07 -9.42 13.85
CA ILE A 213 -5.60 -8.21 14.51
C ILE A 213 -5.07 -8.52 15.91
N GLY A 214 -5.80 -9.35 16.67
CA GLY A 214 -5.43 -9.70 18.04
C GLY A 214 -4.17 -10.56 18.16
N SER A 215 -3.79 -11.27 17.10
CA SER A 215 -2.56 -12.07 17.06
C SER A 215 -1.31 -11.25 16.63
N ARG A 216 -1.47 -9.99 16.21
CA ARG A 216 -0.36 -9.14 15.78
C ARG A 216 0.29 -8.46 16.97
N ASP A 217 1.61 -8.38 16.94
CA ASP A 217 2.45 -7.68 17.91
C ASP A 217 3.25 -6.52 17.29
N ASP A 218 2.90 -6.14 16.05
CA ASP A 218 3.68 -5.22 15.23
C ASP A 218 3.05 -3.83 15.08
N TRP A 219 2.14 -3.43 15.98
CA TRP A 219 1.54 -2.09 16.02
C TRP A 219 1.53 -1.52 17.45
N GLU A 220 1.65 -0.19 17.59
CA GLU A 220 1.57 0.52 18.87
C GLU A 220 0.22 1.18 19.09
N MET A 221 -0.50 1.49 18.02
CA MET A 221 -1.80 2.14 18.09
C MET A 221 -2.74 1.50 17.09
N ALA A 222 -3.97 1.28 17.50
CA ALA A 222 -5.03 0.84 16.59
C ALA A 222 -6.19 1.84 16.60
N LEU A 223 -6.78 2.08 15.42
CA LEU A 223 -7.99 2.86 15.24
C LEU A 223 -9.04 2.01 14.55
N PHE A 224 -10.24 1.96 15.15
CA PHE A 224 -11.38 1.20 14.64
C PHE A 224 -12.51 2.16 14.25
N GLU A 225 -12.91 2.13 12.97
CA GLU A 225 -14.08 2.84 12.45
C GLU A 225 -15.15 1.79 12.14
N LEU A 226 -16.10 1.59 13.04
CA LEU A 226 -17.04 0.47 13.07
C LEU A 226 -18.50 0.95 13.01
N GLY A 227 -19.38 0.05 12.57
CA GLY A 227 -20.83 0.23 12.64
C GLY A 227 -21.50 0.55 11.29
N VAL A 228 -20.84 1.25 10.37
CA VAL A 228 -21.46 1.69 9.09
C VAL A 228 -21.93 0.51 8.22
N ASN A 229 -21.25 -0.63 8.26
CA ASN A 229 -21.58 -1.80 7.43
C ASN A 229 -22.26 -2.93 8.22
N VAL A 230 -22.58 -2.71 9.49
CA VAL A 230 -23.28 -3.68 10.35
C VAL A 230 -24.76 -3.38 10.29
N SER A 231 -25.54 -4.36 9.80
CA SER A 231 -27.02 -4.30 9.73
C SER A 231 -27.64 -5.28 10.68
#